data_673763241bf26d0b2abc790ff12d69f0
#
_entry.id   673763241bf26d0b2abc790ff12d69f0
#
_cell.length_a   1.000
_cell.length_b   1.000
_cell.length_c   1.000
_cell.angle_alpha   90.00
_cell.angle_beta   90.00
_cell.angle_gamma   90.00
#
_symmetry.space_group_name_H-M   'P 1'
#
loop_
_entity.id
_entity.type
_entity.pdbx_description
1 polymer ?
#
loop_
_entity_poly.entity_id
_entity_poly.type
_entity_poly.pdbx_seq_one_letter_code
_entity_poly.pdbx_strand_id
1 'polypeptide(L)'
;LLLSNYAGILKFNQSNWEGDRMLYIAENLKRLRKERHMTQENVADALGISTQSVSKWEREESYPDITLLPALANLYQTSVDTILGMEQINDKCQRDCIFRKSHEQMAAGAYENTYVMLRKACKAYPNDDGILSELAIASALSGSPEQLQEAAKLCCRILSGHRNQKVCHTARA
;
A
#
# COMPACT_ATOMS: atom_id res chain seq x y z
N LEU A 1 -11.20 13.28 -26.02
CA LEU A 1 -12.02 12.40 -25.14
C LEU A 1 -11.15 11.52 -24.25
N LEU A 2 -10.09 10.85 -24.76
CA LEU A 2 -9.19 10.00 -23.96
C LEU A 2 -8.35 10.81 -22.94
N LEU A 3 -7.86 11.99 -23.32
CA LEU A 3 -7.09 12.88 -22.43
C LEU A 3 -7.94 13.51 -21.31
N SER A 4 -9.24 13.73 -21.54
CA SER A 4 -10.16 14.23 -20.52
C SER A 4 -10.43 13.19 -19.42
N ASN A 5 -10.54 11.91 -19.79
CA ASN A 5 -10.66 10.82 -18.83
C ASN A 5 -9.37 10.57 -18.04
N TYR A 6 -8.20 10.80 -18.67
CA TYR A 6 -6.89 10.68 -18.00
C TYR A 6 -6.74 11.71 -16.88
N ALA A 7 -7.19 12.96 -17.09
CA ALA A 7 -7.22 13.98 -16.03
C ALA A 7 -8.13 13.61 -14.85
N GLY A 8 -9.21 12.87 -15.10
CA GLY A 8 -10.09 12.31 -14.05
C GLY A 8 -9.40 11.20 -13.24
N ILE A 9 -8.66 10.31 -13.89
CA ILE A 9 -7.89 9.23 -13.27
C ILE A 9 -6.73 9.80 -12.44
N LEU A 10 -6.04 10.84 -12.95
CA LEU A 10 -5.00 11.55 -12.21
C LEU A 10 -5.54 12.22 -10.95
N LYS A 11 -6.73 12.84 -11.00
CA LYS A 11 -7.39 13.41 -9.82
C LYS A 11 -7.83 12.35 -8.81
N PHE A 12 -8.28 11.18 -9.27
CA PHE A 12 -8.62 10.06 -8.39
C PHE A 12 -7.39 9.54 -7.63
N ASN A 13 -6.24 9.44 -8.29
CA ASN A 13 -4.99 9.06 -7.63
C ASN A 13 -4.46 10.15 -6.68
N GLN A 14 -4.59 11.44 -7.03
CA GLN A 14 -4.16 12.55 -6.15
C GLN A 14 -4.97 12.64 -4.86
N SER A 15 -6.28 12.34 -4.87
CA SER A 15 -7.12 12.37 -3.67
C SER A 15 -6.78 11.28 -2.64
N ASN A 16 -6.07 10.22 -3.04
CA ASN A 16 -5.62 9.18 -2.12
C ASN A 16 -4.32 9.53 -1.36
N TRP A 17 -3.68 10.67 -1.65
CA TRP A 17 -2.44 11.09 -1.00
C TRP A 17 -2.66 11.86 0.33
N GLU A 18 -3.86 12.44 0.55
CA GLU A 18 -4.12 13.35 1.68
C GLU A 18 -4.54 12.67 2.99
N GLY A 19 -4.58 11.34 3.07
CA GLY A 19 -4.99 10.62 4.28
C GLY A 19 -4.11 9.45 4.69
N ASP A 20 -2.95 9.28 4.05
CA ASP A 20 -2.21 8.04 4.15
C ASP A 20 -1.22 8.05 5.33
N ARG A 21 -1.43 7.11 6.24
CA ARG A 21 -0.61 6.92 7.44
C ARG A 21 0.87 6.77 7.09
N MET A 22 1.68 7.59 7.75
CA MET A 22 3.13 7.55 7.61
C MET A 22 3.78 6.45 8.47
N LEU A 23 3.05 5.93 9.47
CA LEU A 23 3.55 4.95 10.43
C LEU A 23 2.52 3.84 10.66
N TYR A 24 3.00 2.61 10.72
CA TYR A 24 2.20 1.40 10.95
C TYR A 24 2.27 0.89 12.40
N ILE A 25 2.69 1.76 13.34
CA ILE A 25 2.96 1.41 14.74
C ILE A 25 1.76 0.74 15.40
N ALA A 26 0.58 1.34 15.32
CA ALA A 26 -0.61 0.83 16.00
C ALA A 26 -1.01 -0.57 15.54
N GLU A 27 -1.02 -0.78 14.21
CA GLU A 27 -1.33 -2.09 13.62
C GLU A 27 -0.29 -3.13 14.00
N ASN A 28 1.01 -2.75 13.95
CA ASN A 28 2.10 -3.66 14.28
C ASN A 28 2.13 -4.01 15.76
N LEU A 29 1.94 -3.03 16.67
CA LEU A 29 1.86 -3.30 18.11
C LEU A 29 0.71 -4.27 18.43
N LYS A 30 -0.47 -4.03 17.86
CA LYS A 30 -1.64 -4.90 18.05
C LYS A 30 -1.42 -6.30 17.49
N ARG A 31 -0.78 -6.43 16.30
CA ARG A 31 -0.44 -7.71 15.68
C ARG A 31 0.58 -8.47 16.51
N LEU A 32 1.71 -7.84 16.84
CA LEU A 32 2.80 -8.43 17.62
C LEU A 32 2.33 -8.90 19.01
N ARG A 33 1.52 -8.08 19.71
CA ARG A 33 0.91 -8.47 20.98
C ARG A 33 0.07 -9.74 20.84
N LYS A 34 -0.79 -9.82 19.81
CA LYS A 34 -1.63 -11.00 19.57
C LYS A 34 -0.81 -12.23 19.20
N GLU A 35 0.23 -12.09 18.39
CA GLU A 35 1.15 -13.18 18.02
C GLU A 35 1.85 -13.77 19.26
N ARG A 36 2.10 -12.94 20.28
CA ARG A 36 2.66 -13.35 21.57
C ARG A 36 1.61 -13.76 22.62
N HIS A 37 0.33 -13.83 22.23
CA HIS A 37 -0.80 -14.19 23.12
C HIS A 37 -0.89 -13.30 24.37
N MET A 38 -0.44 -12.05 24.30
CA MET A 38 -0.46 -11.09 25.41
C MET A 38 -1.74 -10.27 25.41
N THR A 39 -2.21 -9.91 26.62
CA THR A 39 -3.24 -8.86 26.81
C THR A 39 -2.61 -7.47 26.81
N GLN A 40 -3.40 -6.42 26.67
CA GLN A 40 -2.92 -5.03 26.83
C GLN A 40 -2.37 -4.79 28.25
N GLU A 41 -2.94 -5.44 29.24
CA GLU A 41 -2.50 -5.42 30.63
C GLU A 41 -1.11 -6.05 30.79
N ASN A 42 -0.87 -7.23 30.20
CA ASN A 42 0.46 -7.85 30.24
C ASN A 42 1.56 -6.95 29.64
N VAL A 43 1.24 -6.23 28.57
CA VAL A 43 2.18 -5.29 27.94
C VAL A 43 2.41 -4.08 28.86
N ALA A 44 1.34 -3.55 29.45
CA ALA A 44 1.41 -2.43 30.36
C ALA A 44 2.27 -2.76 31.60
N ASP A 45 2.04 -3.91 32.22
CA ASP A 45 2.80 -4.39 33.37
C ASP A 45 4.28 -4.59 33.05
N ALA A 46 4.59 -5.20 31.90
CA ALA A 46 5.96 -5.44 31.46
C ALA A 46 6.75 -4.14 31.19
N LEU A 47 6.05 -3.07 30.80
CA LEU A 47 6.65 -1.77 30.51
C LEU A 47 6.56 -0.76 31.65
N GLY A 48 5.84 -1.09 32.73
CA GLY A 48 5.60 -0.17 33.87
C GLY A 48 4.74 1.04 33.52
N ILE A 49 3.76 0.88 32.63
CA ILE A 49 2.86 1.94 32.15
C ILE A 49 1.39 1.56 32.37
N SER A 50 0.47 2.49 32.07
CA SER A 50 -0.97 2.19 32.18
C SER A 50 -1.49 1.39 30.99
N THR A 51 -2.46 0.48 31.22
CA THR A 51 -3.17 -0.23 30.17
C THR A 51 -3.86 0.72 29.18
N GLN A 52 -4.31 1.89 29.67
CA GLN A 52 -4.88 2.93 28.83
C GLN A 52 -3.89 3.47 27.79
N SER A 53 -2.60 3.57 28.13
CA SER A 53 -1.56 3.99 27.19
C SER A 53 -1.43 3.00 26.04
N VAL A 54 -1.35 1.70 26.34
CA VAL A 54 -1.31 0.64 25.33
C VAL A 54 -2.55 0.66 24.44
N SER A 55 -3.72 0.82 25.06
CA SER A 55 -4.99 0.92 24.31
C SER A 55 -5.03 2.12 23.37
N LYS A 56 -4.54 3.30 23.78
CA LYS A 56 -4.45 4.50 22.95
C LYS A 56 -3.50 4.31 21.78
N TRP A 57 -2.36 3.64 21.97
CA TRP A 57 -1.43 3.33 20.89
C TRP A 57 -2.06 2.44 19.82
N GLU A 58 -2.78 1.37 20.24
CA GLU A 58 -3.43 0.44 19.32
C GLU A 58 -4.67 1.02 18.61
N ARG A 59 -5.23 2.14 19.12
CA ARG A 59 -6.34 2.90 18.51
C ARG A 59 -5.87 4.13 17.73
N GLU A 60 -4.57 4.37 17.66
CA GLU A 60 -3.97 5.53 16.96
C GLU A 60 -4.29 6.89 17.60
N GLU A 61 -4.70 6.89 18.86
CA GLU A 61 -4.97 8.12 19.62
C GLU A 61 -3.67 8.77 20.13
N SER A 62 -2.59 7.99 20.26
CA SER A 62 -1.25 8.44 20.62
C SER A 62 -0.18 7.46 20.17
N TYR A 63 1.07 7.88 20.20
CA TYR A 63 2.23 7.03 19.94
C TYR A 63 2.98 6.69 21.21
N PRO A 64 3.71 5.54 21.25
CA PRO A 64 4.69 5.27 22.30
C PRO A 64 5.77 6.35 22.33
N ASP A 65 6.29 6.67 23.53
CA ASP A 65 7.52 7.44 23.63
C ASP A 65 8.66 6.69 22.92
N ILE A 66 9.52 7.42 22.22
CA ILE A 66 10.64 6.86 21.48
C ILE A 66 11.56 6.02 22.38
N THR A 67 11.67 6.38 23.66
CA THR A 67 12.48 5.66 24.66
C THR A 67 11.91 4.29 25.01
N LEU A 68 10.62 4.06 24.77
CA LEU A 68 9.96 2.75 24.99
C LEU A 68 10.10 1.79 23.79
N LEU A 69 10.48 2.27 22.60
CA LEU A 69 10.59 1.42 21.43
C LEU A 69 11.58 0.26 21.59
N PRO A 70 12.77 0.44 22.21
CA PRO A 70 13.67 -0.69 22.47
C PRO A 70 13.09 -1.73 23.44
N ALA A 71 12.36 -1.28 24.48
CA ALA A 71 11.71 -2.17 25.43
C ALA A 71 10.57 -2.96 24.76
N LEU A 72 9.77 -2.31 23.92
CA LEU A 72 8.74 -2.97 23.09
C LEU A 72 9.34 -3.99 22.12
N ALA A 73 10.46 -3.64 21.47
CA ALA A 73 11.17 -4.54 20.56
C ALA A 73 11.66 -5.80 21.30
N ASN A 74 12.23 -5.64 22.49
CA ASN A 74 12.64 -6.75 23.34
C ASN A 74 11.45 -7.58 23.81
N LEU A 75 10.37 -6.94 24.28
CA LEU A 75 9.15 -7.63 24.75
C LEU A 75 8.54 -8.51 23.65
N TYR A 76 8.45 -7.98 22.45
CA TYR A 76 7.91 -8.70 21.28
C TYR A 76 8.95 -9.54 20.54
N GLN A 77 10.22 -9.54 20.97
CA GLN A 77 11.34 -10.23 20.29
C GLN A 77 11.40 -9.89 18.79
N THR A 78 11.39 -8.61 18.47
CA THR A 78 11.40 -8.08 17.12
C THR A 78 12.31 -6.86 17.03
N SER A 79 12.46 -6.26 15.85
CA SER A 79 13.20 -5.01 15.69
C SER A 79 12.30 -3.78 15.85
N VAL A 80 12.90 -2.63 16.16
CA VAL A 80 12.19 -1.34 16.16
C VAL A 80 11.67 -1.03 14.75
N ASP A 81 12.42 -1.38 13.70
CA ASP A 81 11.99 -1.21 12.30
C ASP A 81 10.69 -1.95 12.00
N THR A 82 10.53 -3.16 12.54
CA THR A 82 9.29 -3.94 12.40
C THR A 82 8.14 -3.26 13.14
N ILE A 83 8.38 -2.69 14.32
CA ILE A 83 7.35 -1.94 15.07
C ILE A 83 6.93 -0.68 14.30
N LEU A 84 7.88 0.06 13.75
CA LEU A 84 7.61 1.26 12.95
C LEU A 84 6.95 0.95 11.60
N GLY A 85 7.13 -0.28 11.09
CA GLY A 85 6.65 -0.69 9.78
C GLY A 85 7.52 -0.18 8.65
N MET A 86 8.86 -0.18 8.83
CA MET A 86 9.79 0.34 7.82
C MET A 86 9.71 -0.41 6.49
N GLU A 87 9.41 -1.70 6.50
CA GLU A 87 9.19 -2.47 5.28
C GLU A 87 7.99 -1.94 4.49
N GLN A 88 6.84 -1.73 5.16
CA GLN A 88 5.64 -1.18 4.55
C GLN A 88 5.85 0.24 4.02
N ILE A 89 6.60 1.07 4.79
CA ILE A 89 6.94 2.44 4.39
C ILE A 89 7.82 2.43 3.14
N ASN A 90 8.86 1.60 3.10
CA ASN A 90 9.76 1.49 1.97
C ASN A 90 9.04 0.98 0.72
N ASP A 91 8.18 -0.02 0.88
CA ASP A 91 7.36 -0.58 -0.21
C ASP A 91 6.43 0.48 -0.79
N LYS A 92 5.78 1.26 0.08
CA LYS A 92 4.96 2.39 -0.32
C LYS A 92 5.77 3.45 -1.07
N CYS A 93 6.89 3.89 -0.51
CA CYS A 93 7.75 4.88 -1.16
C CYS A 93 8.23 4.43 -2.55
N GLN A 94 8.52 3.13 -2.73
CA GLN A 94 8.89 2.58 -4.04
C GLN A 94 7.73 2.64 -5.02
N ARG A 95 6.52 2.23 -4.62
CA ARG A 95 5.32 2.33 -5.47
C ARG A 95 5.00 3.76 -5.85
N ASP A 96 5.05 4.69 -4.89
CA ASP A 96 4.83 6.11 -5.14
C ASP A 96 5.84 6.68 -6.15
N CYS A 97 7.10 6.27 -6.06
CA CYS A 97 8.13 6.64 -7.03
C CYS A 97 7.81 6.10 -8.44
N ILE A 98 7.30 4.86 -8.55
CA ILE A 98 6.87 4.28 -9.82
C ILE A 98 5.73 5.09 -10.43
N PHE A 99 4.69 5.40 -9.66
CA PHE A 99 3.54 6.19 -10.12
C PHE A 99 3.95 7.58 -10.57
N ARG A 100 4.75 8.29 -9.78
CA ARG A 100 5.24 9.62 -10.15
C ARG A 100 6.01 9.59 -11.47
N LYS A 101 6.95 8.67 -11.65
CA LYS A 101 7.70 8.51 -12.89
C LYS A 101 6.81 8.13 -14.08
N SER A 102 5.81 7.27 -13.85
CA SER A 102 4.82 6.91 -14.87
C SER A 102 4.08 8.16 -15.36
N HIS A 103 3.57 8.97 -14.46
CA HIS A 103 2.83 10.18 -14.79
C HIS A 103 3.70 11.23 -15.51
N GLU A 104 4.95 11.43 -15.06
CA GLU A 104 5.91 12.32 -15.72
C GLU A 104 6.20 11.89 -17.17
N GLN A 105 6.48 10.59 -17.38
CA GLN A 105 6.75 10.04 -18.70
C GLN A 105 5.53 10.06 -19.63
N MET A 106 4.34 9.75 -19.10
CA MET A 106 3.09 9.83 -19.86
C MET A 106 2.76 11.26 -20.28
N ALA A 107 2.96 12.24 -19.40
CA ALA A 107 2.77 13.64 -19.71
C ALA A 107 3.74 14.14 -20.79
N ALA A 108 4.95 13.57 -20.86
CA ALA A 108 5.94 13.82 -21.89
C ALA A 108 5.69 13.05 -23.20
N GLY A 109 4.65 12.22 -23.28
CA GLY A 109 4.35 11.37 -24.45
C GLY A 109 5.29 10.17 -24.61
N ALA A 110 6.09 9.85 -23.60
CA ALA A 110 7.07 8.75 -23.64
C ALA A 110 6.43 7.39 -23.27
N TYR A 111 5.36 7.01 -23.97
CA TYR A 111 4.52 5.86 -23.64
C TYR A 111 5.27 4.54 -23.69
N GLU A 112 6.19 4.35 -24.64
CA GLU A 112 6.98 3.12 -24.76
C GLU A 112 7.93 2.95 -23.55
N ASN A 113 8.59 4.03 -23.13
CA ASN A 113 9.46 3.99 -21.95
C ASN A 113 8.66 3.68 -20.68
N THR A 114 7.48 4.28 -20.56
CA THR A 114 6.54 4.02 -19.45
C THR A 114 6.10 2.57 -19.45
N TYR A 115 5.74 2.02 -20.59
CA TYR A 115 5.37 0.60 -20.73
C TYR A 115 6.48 -0.34 -20.24
N VAL A 116 7.72 -0.12 -20.70
CA VAL A 116 8.86 -0.95 -20.30
C VAL A 116 9.12 -0.86 -18.80
N MET A 117 9.04 0.35 -18.24
CA MET A 117 9.22 0.58 -16.80
C MET A 117 8.13 -0.12 -15.97
N LEU A 118 6.86 0.06 -16.33
CA LEU A 118 5.72 -0.53 -15.61
C LEU A 118 5.67 -2.05 -15.73
N ARG A 119 6.05 -2.60 -16.88
CA ARG A 119 6.17 -4.04 -17.07
C ARG A 119 7.22 -4.66 -16.15
N LYS A 120 8.32 -3.94 -15.87
CA LYS A 120 9.30 -4.34 -14.86
C LYS A 120 8.72 -4.23 -13.44
N ALA A 121 7.99 -3.16 -13.15
CA ALA A 121 7.33 -2.96 -11.86
C ALA A 121 6.29 -4.06 -11.56
N CYS A 122 5.53 -4.51 -12.54
CA CYS A 122 4.57 -5.61 -12.38
C CYS A 122 5.21 -6.96 -11.98
N LYS A 123 6.51 -7.15 -12.20
CA LYS A 123 7.21 -8.35 -11.70
C LYS A 123 7.44 -8.27 -10.18
N ALA A 124 7.67 -7.08 -9.66
CA ALA A 124 7.83 -6.86 -8.22
C ALA A 124 6.46 -6.79 -7.51
N TYR A 125 5.45 -6.22 -8.17
CA TYR A 125 4.10 -6.00 -7.65
C TYR A 125 3.03 -6.64 -8.55
N PRO A 126 2.96 -7.98 -8.64
CA PRO A 126 2.12 -8.68 -9.63
C PRO A 126 0.61 -8.53 -9.40
N ASN A 127 0.18 -8.16 -8.20
CA ASN A 127 -1.22 -8.04 -7.80
C ASN A 127 -1.59 -6.60 -7.39
N ASP A 128 -0.75 -5.62 -7.72
CA ASP A 128 -1.07 -4.20 -7.48
C ASP A 128 -1.94 -3.68 -8.63
N ASP A 129 -3.23 -3.48 -8.35
CA ASP A 129 -4.21 -3.04 -9.34
C ASP A 129 -3.89 -1.65 -9.90
N GLY A 130 -3.23 -0.79 -9.11
CA GLY A 130 -2.78 0.53 -9.55
C GLY A 130 -1.70 0.41 -10.62
N ILE A 131 -0.65 -0.36 -10.37
CA ILE A 131 0.44 -0.60 -11.34
C ILE A 131 -0.08 -1.32 -12.59
N LEU A 132 -0.98 -2.30 -12.42
CA LEU A 132 -1.62 -3.00 -13.54
C LEU A 132 -2.47 -2.05 -14.39
N SER A 133 -3.18 -1.11 -13.76
CA SER A 133 -3.98 -0.09 -14.47
C SER A 133 -3.11 0.87 -15.26
N GLU A 134 -2.02 1.37 -14.66
CA GLU A 134 -1.04 2.23 -15.34
C GLU A 134 -0.40 1.51 -16.54
N LEU A 135 -0.04 0.23 -16.37
CA LEU A 135 0.49 -0.59 -17.45
C LEU A 135 -0.52 -0.75 -18.59
N ALA A 136 -1.80 -0.99 -18.28
CA ALA A 136 -2.85 -1.09 -19.28
C ALA A 136 -3.00 0.22 -20.07
N ILE A 137 -2.94 1.38 -19.39
CA ILE A 137 -3.01 2.70 -20.04
C ILE A 137 -1.79 2.93 -20.93
N ALA A 138 -0.57 2.69 -20.43
CA ALA A 138 0.66 2.83 -21.21
C ALA A 138 0.65 1.93 -22.45
N SER A 139 0.22 0.68 -22.30
CA SER A 139 0.08 -0.28 -23.39
C SER A 139 -0.91 0.20 -24.48
N ALA A 140 -2.03 0.79 -24.05
CA ALA A 140 -3.03 1.31 -24.99
C ALA A 140 -2.55 2.55 -25.74
N LEU A 141 -1.74 3.41 -25.09
CA LEU A 141 -1.24 4.67 -25.68
C LEU A 141 0.00 4.49 -26.56
N SER A 142 0.75 3.39 -26.38
CA SER A 142 1.93 3.07 -27.22
C SER A 142 1.57 2.74 -28.67
N GLY A 143 0.33 2.28 -28.93
CA GLY A 143 -0.22 2.05 -30.28
C GLY A 143 0.21 0.76 -30.96
N SER A 144 1.03 -0.09 -30.34
CA SER A 144 1.36 -1.42 -30.87
C SER A 144 0.17 -2.38 -30.74
N PRO A 145 -0.16 -3.17 -31.78
CA PRO A 145 -1.26 -4.15 -31.73
C PRO A 145 -1.10 -5.18 -30.60
N GLU A 146 0.14 -5.62 -30.35
CA GLU A 146 0.43 -6.59 -29.28
C GLU A 146 0.21 -5.97 -27.90
N GLN A 147 0.64 -4.72 -27.71
CA GLN A 147 0.45 -4.00 -26.46
C GLN A 147 -1.02 -3.64 -26.20
N LEU A 148 -1.81 -3.36 -27.24
CA LEU A 148 -3.26 -3.21 -27.14
C LEU A 148 -3.96 -4.49 -26.66
N GLN A 149 -3.51 -5.64 -27.16
CA GLN A 149 -4.04 -6.93 -26.71
C GLN A 149 -3.66 -7.22 -25.24
N GLU A 150 -2.44 -6.86 -24.82
CA GLU A 150 -2.01 -6.94 -23.42
C GLU A 150 -2.85 -6.03 -22.53
N ALA A 151 -3.10 -4.78 -22.94
CA ALA A 151 -3.97 -3.84 -22.24
C ALA A 151 -5.36 -4.43 -21.98
N ALA A 152 -5.99 -5.03 -23.01
CA ALA A 152 -7.29 -5.67 -22.87
C ALA A 152 -7.27 -6.82 -21.85
N LYS A 153 -6.23 -7.66 -21.85
CA LYS A 153 -6.06 -8.75 -20.87
C LYS A 153 -5.91 -8.24 -19.45
N LEU A 154 -5.13 -7.15 -19.25
CA LEU A 154 -4.94 -6.52 -17.95
C LEU A 154 -6.25 -5.93 -17.41
N CYS A 155 -7.01 -5.23 -18.25
CA CYS A 155 -8.33 -4.73 -17.87
C CYS A 155 -9.29 -5.85 -17.45
N CYS A 156 -9.34 -6.95 -18.18
CA CYS A 156 -10.15 -8.10 -17.82
C CYS A 156 -9.72 -8.72 -16.48
N ARG A 157 -8.42 -8.79 -16.22
CA ARG A 157 -7.87 -9.32 -14.97
C ARG A 157 -8.27 -8.45 -13.77
N ILE A 158 -8.13 -7.13 -13.87
CA ILE A 158 -8.51 -6.17 -12.81
C ILE A 158 -10.01 -6.28 -12.52
N LEU A 159 -10.84 -6.27 -13.55
CA LEU A 159 -12.30 -6.37 -13.41
C LEU A 159 -12.75 -7.70 -12.79
N SER A 160 -12.11 -8.81 -13.11
CA SER A 160 -12.39 -10.12 -12.52
C SER A 160 -11.98 -10.18 -11.04
N GLY A 161 -10.87 -9.56 -10.65
CA GLY A 161 -10.41 -9.44 -9.26
C GLY A 161 -11.41 -8.68 -8.39
N HIS A 162 -11.90 -7.53 -8.83
CA HIS A 162 -12.91 -6.76 -8.12
C HIS A 162 -14.27 -7.46 -8.01
N ARG A 163 -14.66 -8.27 -8.98
CA ARG A 163 -15.90 -9.05 -8.95
C ARG A 163 -15.86 -10.12 -7.86
N ASN A 164 -14.72 -10.78 -7.68
CA ASN A 164 -14.52 -11.78 -6.63
C ASN A 164 -14.52 -11.16 -5.22
N GLN A 165 -13.97 -9.96 -5.04
CA GLN A 165 -14.03 -9.25 -3.75
C GLN A 165 -15.45 -8.87 -3.36
N LYS A 166 -16.28 -8.39 -4.29
CA LYS A 166 -17.70 -8.08 -4.01
C LYS A 166 -18.51 -9.32 -3.63
N VAL A 167 -18.26 -10.46 -4.28
CA VAL A 167 -18.93 -11.74 -3.97
C VAL A 167 -18.53 -12.25 -2.58
N CYS A 168 -17.27 -12.09 -2.17
CA CYS A 168 -16.81 -12.47 -0.83
C CYS A 168 -17.40 -11.60 0.28
N HIS A 169 -17.69 -10.31 0.02
CA HIS A 169 -18.33 -9.43 0.99
C HIS A 169 -19.82 -9.75 1.18
N THR A 170 -20.54 -10.12 0.11
CA THR A 170 -21.96 -10.52 0.20
C THR A 170 -22.16 -11.91 0.79
N ALA A 171 -21.15 -12.78 0.79
CA ALA A 171 -21.24 -14.11 1.43
C ALA A 171 -20.94 -14.10 2.94
N ARG A 172 -20.54 -12.94 3.53
CA ARG A 172 -20.25 -12.76 4.96
C ARG A 172 -21.29 -11.94 5.70
N ALA A 173 -22.33 -11.49 5.03
CA ALA A 173 -23.50 -10.83 5.61
C ALA A 173 -24.68 -11.82 5.74
#